data_122e4f53d9901fd890bb029ba3780acb
#
_entry.id   122e4f53d9901fd890bb029ba3780acb
#
_cell.length_a   1.000
_cell.length_b   1.000
_cell.length_c   1.000
_cell.angle_alpha   90.00
_cell.angle_beta   90.00
_cell.angle_gamma   90.00
#
_symmetry.space_group_name_H-M   'P 1'
#
loop_
_entity.id
_entity.type
_entity.pdbx_description
1 polymer ?
#
loop_
_entity_poly.entity_id
_entity_poly.type
_entity_poly.pdbx_seq_one_letter_code
_entity_poly.pdbx_strand_id
1 'polypeptide(L)'
;MTAPATGPCVDHLVVLAADLASGVAWCERTLGVTPAAGGEHPLMGTHNRILNISSPAHPRAYLEVIAINPGAGSTRPTGAKRWFDMDDATLQAQVAAHGPQCIHWVASVPDVAERCAALAALDIDRGPVLTASRPTPSGLLQWQITVRDDGLRLMDGCLPTLIQWGPVHPCDSLPASGVQLHSLALQHPQAATLQAACQAIGVANCVEVVASGAPRLTAQLSTPRGPLTLSSSCFTETRTAP
;
A
#
# COMPACT_ATOMS: atom_id res chain seq x y z
N MET A 1 4.45 -12.94 22.57
CA MET A 1 4.18 -13.49 21.21
C MET A 1 2.73 -13.16 20.91
N THR A 2 2.47 -12.13 20.09
CA THR A 2 1.13 -11.82 19.60
C THR A 2 0.75 -12.89 18.56
N ALA A 3 -0.39 -13.56 18.77
CA ALA A 3 -0.95 -14.47 17.78
C ALA A 3 -1.08 -13.74 16.43
N PRO A 4 -0.84 -14.43 15.30
CA PRO A 4 -1.06 -13.81 13.99
C PRO A 4 -2.50 -13.30 13.93
N ALA A 5 -2.70 -12.11 13.37
CA ALA A 5 -4.03 -11.60 13.09
C ALA A 5 -4.75 -12.63 12.20
N THR A 6 -5.81 -13.22 12.70
CA THR A 6 -6.52 -14.34 12.04
C THR A 6 -7.53 -13.88 11.00
N GLY A 7 -7.68 -12.58 10.77
CA GLY A 7 -8.65 -11.99 9.85
C GLY A 7 -8.05 -10.94 8.91
N PRO A 8 -8.81 -10.54 7.88
CA PRO A 8 -8.42 -9.46 6.98
C PRO A 8 -8.16 -8.15 7.75
N CYS A 9 -7.10 -7.42 7.37
CA CYS A 9 -6.72 -6.18 8.03
C CYS A 9 -5.95 -5.24 7.09
N VAL A 10 -5.74 -4.00 7.54
CA VAL A 10 -4.77 -3.10 6.89
C VAL A 10 -3.38 -3.68 7.10
N ASP A 11 -2.70 -3.97 5.99
CA ASP A 11 -1.33 -4.49 6.00
C ASP A 11 -0.31 -3.36 5.98
N HIS A 12 -0.37 -2.52 4.95
CA HIS A 12 0.52 -1.37 4.89
C HIS A 12 -0.04 -0.21 4.06
N LEU A 13 0.50 0.96 4.36
CA LEU A 13 0.34 2.16 3.55
C LEU A 13 1.53 2.27 2.60
N VAL A 14 1.27 2.69 1.36
CA VAL A 14 2.29 2.83 0.31
C VAL A 14 2.58 4.31 0.09
N VAL A 15 3.82 4.71 0.33
CA VAL A 15 4.35 6.05 0.06
C VAL A 15 5.35 5.95 -1.08
N LEU A 16 5.00 6.50 -2.24
CA LEU A 16 5.89 6.57 -3.40
C LEU A 16 6.85 7.74 -3.24
N ALA A 17 8.13 7.46 -3.43
CA ALA A 17 9.22 8.45 -3.48
C ALA A 17 9.92 8.42 -4.84
N ALA A 18 10.53 9.52 -5.24
CA ALA A 18 11.35 9.58 -6.46
C ALA A 18 12.57 8.66 -6.37
N ASP A 19 13.16 8.56 -5.19
CA ASP A 19 14.21 7.63 -4.80
C ASP A 19 14.13 7.33 -3.30
N LEU A 20 14.83 6.29 -2.83
CA LEU A 20 14.79 5.92 -1.41
C LEU A 20 15.44 6.95 -0.48
N ALA A 21 16.43 7.71 -0.95
CA ALA A 21 17.09 8.72 -0.12
C ALA A 21 16.12 9.88 0.21
N SER A 22 15.39 10.35 -0.79
CA SER A 22 14.33 11.36 -0.62
C SER A 22 13.21 10.84 0.28
N GLY A 23 12.84 9.56 0.14
CA GLY A 23 11.85 8.90 0.98
C GLY A 23 12.28 8.79 2.44
N VAL A 24 13.53 8.40 2.72
CA VAL A 24 14.11 8.35 4.08
C VAL A 24 14.11 9.75 4.71
N ALA A 25 14.62 10.73 3.99
CA ALA A 25 14.66 12.12 4.46
C ALA A 25 13.24 12.67 4.76
N TRP A 26 12.25 12.28 3.96
CA TRP A 26 10.85 12.61 4.23
C TRP A 26 10.35 11.97 5.54
N CYS A 27 10.61 10.70 5.79
CA CYS A 27 10.24 10.04 7.04
C CYS A 27 10.86 10.75 8.24
N GLU A 28 12.14 11.09 8.18
CA GLU A 28 12.86 11.78 9.25
C GLU A 28 12.28 13.17 9.55
N ARG A 29 11.97 13.94 8.49
CA ARG A 29 11.37 15.28 8.64
C ARG A 29 9.92 15.22 9.10
N THR A 30 9.11 14.31 8.57
CA THR A 30 7.65 14.29 8.75
C THR A 30 7.24 13.43 9.93
N LEU A 31 7.83 12.24 10.05
CA LEU A 31 7.49 11.27 11.10
C LEU A 31 8.43 11.35 12.31
N GLY A 32 9.64 11.88 12.14
CA GLY A 32 10.67 11.92 13.16
C GLY A 32 11.39 10.59 13.36
N VAL A 33 11.35 9.70 12.35
CA VAL A 33 11.88 8.34 12.44
C VAL A 33 12.58 7.96 11.13
N THR A 34 13.75 7.34 11.24
CA THR A 34 14.43 6.71 10.10
C THR A 34 13.81 5.34 9.83
N PRO A 35 13.26 5.08 8.63
CA PRO A 35 12.69 3.77 8.31
C PRO A 35 13.78 2.70 8.22
N ALA A 36 13.43 1.47 8.62
CA ALA A 36 14.31 0.32 8.56
C ALA A 36 14.63 -0.09 7.12
N ALA A 37 15.67 -0.89 6.95
CA ALA A 37 15.96 -1.53 5.68
C ALA A 37 14.77 -2.42 5.28
N GLY A 38 14.33 -2.25 4.05
CA GLY A 38 13.33 -3.10 3.42
C GLY A 38 13.98 -4.16 2.55
N GLY A 39 13.65 -4.16 1.25
CA GLY A 39 14.21 -5.08 0.28
C GLY A 39 14.00 -4.65 -1.15
N GLU A 40 14.45 -5.50 -2.04
CA GLU A 40 14.23 -5.35 -3.47
C GLU A 40 13.05 -6.22 -3.91
N HIS A 41 12.37 -5.77 -4.95
CA HIS A 41 11.31 -6.50 -5.63
C HIS A 41 11.71 -6.71 -7.10
N PRO A 42 12.51 -7.75 -7.40
CA PRO A 42 13.04 -7.96 -8.76
C PRO A 42 11.93 -8.08 -9.80
N LEU A 43 10.80 -8.68 -9.44
CA LEU A 43 9.64 -8.78 -10.32
C LEU A 43 9.16 -7.40 -10.81
N MET A 44 9.21 -6.37 -9.96
CA MET A 44 8.73 -5.03 -10.26
C MET A 44 9.84 -4.03 -10.60
N GLY A 45 11.11 -4.38 -10.35
CA GLY A 45 12.22 -3.43 -10.47
C GLY A 45 12.08 -2.25 -9.50
N THR A 46 11.62 -2.54 -8.27
CA THR A 46 11.43 -1.56 -7.20
C THR A 46 12.18 -1.99 -5.95
N HIS A 47 12.37 -1.07 -5.03
CA HIS A 47 12.95 -1.29 -3.72
C HIS A 47 12.24 -0.44 -2.67
N ASN A 48 12.36 -0.81 -1.39
CA ASN A 48 11.65 -0.11 -0.33
C ASN A 48 12.46 0.09 0.95
N ARG A 49 11.94 0.98 1.79
CA ARG A 49 12.19 1.11 3.22
C ARG A 49 10.88 0.91 3.96
N ILE A 50 10.91 0.33 5.14
CA ILE A 50 9.71 -0.03 5.88
C ILE A 50 9.77 0.47 7.32
N LEU A 51 8.60 0.83 7.87
CA LEU A 51 8.47 1.38 9.21
C LEU A 51 7.27 0.75 9.90
N ASN A 52 7.47 0.16 11.08
CA ASN A 52 6.37 -0.36 11.89
C ASN A 52 5.44 0.78 12.32
N ILE A 53 4.15 0.69 11.98
CA ILE A 53 3.11 1.63 12.40
C ILE A 53 1.96 0.91 13.13
N SER A 54 2.25 -0.25 13.70
CA SER A 54 1.25 -1.06 14.40
C SER A 54 0.63 -0.33 15.58
N SER A 55 -0.65 -0.59 15.79
CA SER A 55 -1.45 -0.09 16.91
C SER A 55 -2.44 -1.16 17.37
N PRO A 56 -3.16 -0.98 18.47
CA PRO A 56 -4.24 -1.91 18.86
C PRO A 56 -5.33 -2.07 17.78
N ALA A 57 -5.62 -1.01 17.01
CA ALA A 57 -6.58 -1.06 15.91
C ALA A 57 -6.01 -1.74 14.65
N HIS A 58 -4.70 -1.64 14.43
CA HIS A 58 -3.99 -2.17 13.27
C HIS A 58 -2.71 -2.90 13.72
N PRO A 59 -2.81 -4.11 14.29
CA PRO A 59 -1.74 -4.74 15.07
C PRO A 59 -0.50 -5.19 14.28
N ARG A 60 -0.59 -5.26 12.97
CA ARG A 60 0.52 -5.67 12.07
C ARG A 60 0.71 -4.70 10.91
N ALA A 61 0.33 -3.44 11.10
CA ALA A 61 0.47 -2.44 10.04
C ALA A 61 1.90 -1.91 9.96
N TYR A 62 2.37 -1.68 8.72
CA TYR A 62 3.61 -0.96 8.46
C TYR A 62 3.42 0.12 7.39
N LEU A 63 4.36 1.04 7.29
CA LEU A 63 4.44 2.01 6.21
C LEU A 63 5.58 1.59 5.28
N GLU A 64 5.29 1.50 4.00
CA GLU A 64 6.24 1.21 2.95
C GLU A 64 6.59 2.51 2.21
N VAL A 65 7.85 2.88 2.22
CA VAL A 65 8.40 3.90 1.32
C VAL A 65 9.03 3.17 0.16
N ILE A 66 8.44 3.31 -1.03
CA ILE A 66 8.83 2.57 -2.23
C ILE A 66 9.32 3.52 -3.32
N ALA A 67 10.29 3.07 -4.09
CA ALA A 67 10.81 3.77 -5.27
C ALA A 67 11.14 2.78 -6.39
N ILE A 68 11.20 3.26 -7.63
CA ILE A 68 11.78 2.50 -8.74
C ILE A 68 13.28 2.33 -8.45
N ASN A 69 13.78 1.10 -8.58
CA ASN A 69 15.21 0.83 -8.44
C ASN A 69 15.91 1.10 -9.78
N PRO A 70 16.74 2.16 -9.90
CA PRO A 70 17.39 2.50 -11.17
C PRO A 70 18.41 1.45 -11.60
N GLY A 71 18.92 0.63 -10.67
CA GLY A 71 19.87 -0.46 -10.94
C GLY A 71 19.22 -1.79 -11.35
N ALA A 72 17.89 -1.89 -11.31
CA ALA A 72 17.18 -3.14 -11.58
C ALA A 72 16.00 -2.93 -12.54
N GLY A 73 15.99 -3.67 -13.64
CA GLY A 73 14.81 -3.77 -14.50
C GLY A 73 13.70 -4.59 -13.86
N SER A 74 12.44 -4.38 -14.30
CA SER A 74 11.34 -5.30 -13.99
C SER A 74 11.53 -6.62 -14.76
N THR A 75 11.27 -7.74 -14.09
CA THR A 75 11.27 -9.07 -14.73
C THR A 75 9.85 -9.53 -15.10
N ARG A 76 8.88 -8.63 -15.08
CA ARG A 76 7.52 -8.91 -15.56
C ARG A 76 7.51 -9.18 -17.08
N PRO A 77 6.50 -9.88 -17.60
CA PRO A 77 6.32 -10.05 -19.03
C PRO A 77 6.34 -8.73 -19.80
N THR A 78 6.79 -8.76 -21.04
CA THR A 78 6.82 -7.58 -21.92
C THR A 78 5.44 -6.96 -22.02
N GLY A 79 5.34 -5.65 -21.78
CA GLY A 79 4.10 -4.88 -21.78
C GLY A 79 3.40 -4.78 -20.43
N ALA A 80 3.73 -5.64 -19.46
CA ALA A 80 3.20 -5.49 -18.11
C ALA A 80 3.90 -4.35 -17.35
N LYS A 81 3.09 -3.54 -16.66
CA LYS A 81 3.57 -2.37 -15.88
C LYS A 81 3.88 -2.73 -14.44
N ARG A 82 4.64 -1.86 -13.78
CA ARG A 82 4.84 -1.92 -12.32
C ARG A 82 3.51 -1.69 -11.61
N TRP A 83 3.41 -2.20 -10.40
CA TRP A 83 2.27 -1.96 -9.52
C TRP A 83 2.11 -0.47 -9.15
N PHE A 84 0.92 -0.11 -8.61
CA PHE A 84 0.61 1.17 -7.98
C PHE A 84 0.76 2.40 -8.91
N ASP A 85 0.52 2.24 -10.22
CA ASP A 85 0.72 3.27 -11.24
C ASP A 85 2.16 3.83 -11.30
N MET A 86 3.16 3.08 -10.82
CA MET A 86 4.52 3.59 -10.71
C MET A 86 5.17 3.93 -12.07
N ASP A 87 4.61 3.43 -13.18
CA ASP A 87 5.05 3.79 -14.54
C ASP A 87 4.24 4.96 -15.14
N ASP A 88 3.32 5.57 -14.40
CA ASP A 88 2.57 6.75 -14.84
C ASP A 88 3.45 8.00 -14.75
N ALA A 89 3.63 8.67 -15.89
CA ALA A 89 4.50 9.84 -15.99
C ALA A 89 3.99 11.04 -15.17
N THR A 90 2.67 11.18 -15.04
CA THR A 90 2.05 12.25 -14.27
C THR A 90 2.32 12.04 -12.79
N LEU A 91 2.11 10.82 -12.29
CA LEU A 91 2.41 10.47 -10.91
C LEU A 91 3.91 10.67 -10.58
N GLN A 92 4.80 10.24 -11.48
CA GLN A 92 6.25 10.44 -11.30
C GLN A 92 6.63 11.93 -11.26
N ALA A 93 6.07 12.74 -12.16
CA ALA A 93 6.32 14.19 -12.18
C ALA A 93 5.83 14.86 -10.89
N GLN A 94 4.70 14.43 -10.34
CA GLN A 94 4.16 14.97 -9.10
C GLN A 94 5.00 14.59 -7.89
N VAL A 95 5.45 13.35 -7.79
CA VAL A 95 6.35 12.91 -6.72
C VAL A 95 7.69 13.66 -6.81
N ALA A 96 8.21 13.90 -8.02
CA ALA A 96 9.42 14.68 -8.21
C ALA A 96 9.25 16.15 -7.80
N ALA A 97 8.09 16.75 -8.09
CA ALA A 97 7.81 18.17 -7.79
C ALA A 97 7.45 18.42 -6.32
N HIS A 98 6.71 17.50 -5.69
CA HIS A 98 6.11 17.73 -4.36
C HIS A 98 6.68 16.81 -3.27
N GLY A 99 7.59 15.90 -3.63
CA GLY A 99 8.18 14.92 -2.71
C GLY A 99 7.32 13.67 -2.51
N PRO A 100 7.69 12.79 -1.57
CA PRO A 100 7.02 11.52 -1.31
C PRO A 100 5.53 11.67 -0.99
N GLN A 101 4.71 10.80 -1.56
CA GLN A 101 3.25 10.87 -1.45
C GLN A 101 2.65 9.51 -1.07
N CYS A 102 1.69 9.52 -0.16
CA CYS A 102 0.85 8.36 0.09
C CYS A 102 -0.04 8.15 -1.12
N ILE A 103 0.08 7.00 -1.78
CA ILE A 103 -0.62 6.74 -3.05
C ILE A 103 -1.60 5.58 -2.96
N HIS A 104 -1.42 4.68 -2.00
CA HIS A 104 -2.14 3.42 -1.95
C HIS A 104 -2.07 2.78 -0.57
N TRP A 105 -2.84 1.71 -0.39
CA TRP A 105 -2.74 0.81 0.75
C TRP A 105 -2.94 -0.64 0.30
N VAL A 106 -2.48 -1.57 1.12
CA VAL A 106 -2.55 -3.00 0.89
C VAL A 106 -3.31 -3.64 2.05
N ALA A 107 -4.17 -4.59 1.74
CA ALA A 107 -4.92 -5.36 2.71
C ALA A 107 -4.35 -6.79 2.82
N SER A 108 -4.03 -7.22 4.02
CA SER A 108 -3.73 -8.62 4.30
C SER A 108 -5.02 -9.43 4.38
N VAL A 109 -5.04 -10.57 3.69
CA VAL A 109 -6.17 -11.51 3.67
C VAL A 109 -5.68 -12.94 3.85
N PRO A 110 -6.45 -13.82 4.51
CA PRO A 110 -6.02 -15.20 4.75
C PRO A 110 -6.08 -16.09 3.50
N ASP A 111 -6.94 -15.76 2.54
CA ASP A 111 -7.10 -16.46 1.27
C ASP A 111 -7.31 -15.44 0.16
N VAL A 112 -6.23 -15.13 -0.56
CA VAL A 112 -6.25 -14.14 -1.64
C VAL A 112 -7.10 -14.58 -2.82
N ALA A 113 -7.16 -15.88 -3.12
CA ALA A 113 -7.92 -16.42 -4.25
C ALA A 113 -9.44 -16.31 -3.97
N GLU A 114 -9.88 -16.65 -2.76
CA GLU A 114 -11.27 -16.48 -2.33
C GLU A 114 -11.70 -15.01 -2.41
N ARG A 115 -10.86 -14.09 -1.94
CA ARG A 115 -11.16 -12.65 -1.96
C ARG A 115 -11.16 -12.06 -3.38
N CYS A 116 -10.31 -12.55 -4.26
CA CYS A 116 -10.38 -12.19 -5.69
C CYS A 116 -11.69 -12.67 -6.33
N ALA A 117 -12.12 -13.90 -6.03
CA ALA A 117 -13.40 -14.41 -6.54
C ALA A 117 -14.59 -13.59 -6.00
N ALA A 118 -14.55 -13.16 -4.72
CA ALA A 118 -15.58 -12.30 -4.16
C ALA A 118 -15.63 -10.91 -4.81
N LEU A 119 -14.48 -10.34 -5.18
CA LEU A 119 -14.43 -9.08 -5.95
C LEU A 119 -14.91 -9.27 -7.40
N ALA A 120 -14.54 -10.37 -8.04
CA ALA A 120 -15.01 -10.70 -9.40
C ALA A 120 -16.54 -10.83 -9.47
N ALA A 121 -17.19 -11.31 -8.42
CA ALA A 121 -18.65 -11.33 -8.31
C ALA A 121 -19.30 -9.92 -8.24
N LEU A 122 -18.49 -8.89 -8.03
CA LEU A 122 -18.86 -7.47 -8.07
C LEU A 122 -18.35 -6.77 -9.35
N ASP A 123 -17.95 -7.52 -10.37
CA ASP A 123 -17.32 -7.04 -11.60
C ASP A 123 -16.01 -6.26 -11.38
N ILE A 124 -15.29 -6.58 -10.29
CA ILE A 124 -14.00 -5.96 -9.96
C ILE A 124 -12.87 -6.97 -10.19
N ASP A 125 -12.08 -6.73 -11.24
CA ASP A 125 -10.89 -7.51 -11.55
C ASP A 125 -9.65 -6.94 -10.83
N ARG A 126 -9.11 -7.69 -9.85
CA ARG A 126 -7.86 -7.33 -9.13
C ARG A 126 -6.59 -7.81 -9.84
N GLY A 127 -6.73 -8.43 -11.00
CA GLY A 127 -5.62 -9.03 -11.75
C GLY A 127 -5.13 -10.35 -11.15
N PRO A 128 -4.09 -10.93 -11.75
CA PRO A 128 -3.53 -12.20 -11.32
C PRO A 128 -2.91 -12.13 -9.91
N VAL A 129 -2.93 -13.27 -9.23
CA VAL A 129 -2.21 -13.48 -7.98
C VAL A 129 -0.78 -13.92 -8.30
N LEU A 130 0.20 -13.12 -7.92
CA LEU A 130 1.62 -13.41 -8.10
C LEU A 130 2.22 -13.92 -6.80
N THR A 131 3.04 -14.95 -6.89
CA THR A 131 3.80 -15.48 -5.74
C THR A 131 5.21 -14.90 -5.77
N ALA A 132 5.67 -14.42 -4.63
CA ALA A 132 7.02 -13.92 -4.47
C ALA A 132 7.63 -14.35 -3.13
N SER A 133 8.95 -14.34 -3.08
CA SER A 133 9.69 -14.61 -1.84
C SER A 133 11.02 -13.88 -1.84
N ARG A 134 11.53 -13.61 -0.64
CA ARG A 134 12.90 -13.13 -0.44
C ARG A 134 13.47 -13.62 0.87
N PRO A 135 14.78 -13.90 0.95
CA PRO A 135 15.44 -14.18 2.22
C PRO A 135 15.49 -12.90 3.07
N THR A 136 15.34 -13.08 4.39
CA THR A 136 15.54 -12.04 5.41
C THR A 136 16.37 -12.62 6.55
N PRO A 137 16.95 -11.79 7.43
CA PRO A 137 17.64 -12.29 8.63
C PRO A 137 16.73 -13.14 9.53
N SER A 138 15.41 -12.94 9.46
CA SER A 138 14.40 -13.66 10.27
C SER A 138 13.83 -14.89 9.58
N GLY A 139 14.32 -15.25 8.38
CA GLY A 139 13.85 -16.38 7.60
C GLY A 139 13.36 -16.00 6.21
N LEU A 140 12.73 -16.96 5.51
CA LEU A 140 12.19 -16.74 4.19
C LEU A 140 10.84 -16.01 4.28
N LEU A 141 10.80 -14.78 3.78
CA LEU A 141 9.56 -14.04 3.61
C LEU A 141 8.89 -14.50 2.30
N GLN A 142 7.66 -14.96 2.39
CA GLN A 142 6.87 -15.44 1.25
C GLN A 142 5.51 -14.78 1.25
N TRP A 143 5.03 -14.41 0.08
CA TRP A 143 3.70 -13.82 -0.06
C TRP A 143 3.07 -14.11 -1.42
N GLN A 144 1.76 -14.01 -1.46
CA GLN A 144 0.96 -13.93 -2.68
C GLN A 144 0.32 -12.53 -2.72
N ILE A 145 0.33 -11.90 -3.89
CA ILE A 145 -0.15 -10.51 -4.04
C ILE A 145 -0.86 -10.34 -5.37
N THR A 146 -1.97 -9.61 -5.37
CA THR A 146 -2.67 -9.26 -6.61
C THR A 146 -1.96 -8.12 -7.32
N VAL A 147 -1.64 -8.32 -8.60
CA VAL A 147 -1.04 -7.26 -9.43
C VAL A 147 -1.64 -7.30 -10.82
N ARG A 148 -2.30 -6.24 -11.22
CA ARG A 148 -2.83 -6.08 -12.58
C ARG A 148 -1.69 -5.91 -13.58
N ASP A 149 -1.88 -6.37 -14.82
CA ASP A 149 -0.88 -6.22 -15.87
C ASP A 149 -0.74 -4.77 -16.34
N ASP A 150 -1.82 -3.99 -16.24
CA ASP A 150 -1.80 -2.55 -16.50
C ASP A 150 -1.18 -1.72 -15.36
N GLY A 151 -0.88 -2.34 -14.19
CA GLY A 151 -0.29 -1.72 -13.02
C GLY A 151 -1.22 -0.78 -12.24
N LEU A 152 -2.48 -0.63 -12.66
CA LEU A 152 -3.40 0.38 -12.13
C LEU A 152 -3.78 0.12 -10.66
N ARG A 153 -3.84 1.22 -9.91
CA ARG A 153 -4.55 1.29 -8.63
C ARG A 153 -6.04 1.44 -8.91
N LEU A 154 -6.85 0.53 -8.43
CA LEU A 154 -8.29 0.63 -8.61
C LEU A 154 -8.89 1.70 -7.69
N MET A 155 -9.95 2.37 -8.18
CA MET A 155 -10.66 3.44 -7.46
C MET A 155 -9.68 4.51 -6.93
N ASP A 156 -8.75 4.96 -7.77
CA ASP A 156 -7.74 5.98 -7.46
C ASP A 156 -6.90 5.63 -6.21
N GLY A 157 -6.68 4.35 -5.96
CA GLY A 157 -5.92 3.85 -4.81
C GLY A 157 -6.75 3.56 -3.56
N CYS A 158 -8.06 3.88 -3.55
CA CYS A 158 -8.94 3.59 -2.43
C CYS A 158 -9.26 2.10 -2.29
N LEU A 159 -9.37 1.34 -3.40
CA LEU A 159 -9.52 -0.11 -3.33
C LEU A 159 -8.15 -0.78 -3.18
N PRO A 160 -7.90 -1.57 -2.11
CA PRO A 160 -6.55 -2.07 -1.82
C PRO A 160 -6.08 -3.14 -2.80
N THR A 161 -4.78 -3.26 -2.91
CA THR A 161 -4.12 -4.49 -3.34
C THR A 161 -4.28 -5.53 -2.24
N LEU A 162 -4.47 -6.80 -2.60
CA LEU A 162 -4.59 -7.89 -1.64
C LEU A 162 -3.27 -8.62 -1.51
N ILE A 163 -2.87 -8.90 -0.27
CA ILE A 163 -1.69 -9.71 0.03
C ILE A 163 -2.05 -10.83 1.01
N GLN A 164 -1.48 -12.00 0.77
CA GLN A 164 -1.51 -13.13 1.68
C GLN A 164 -0.08 -13.48 2.04
N TRP A 165 0.26 -13.37 3.32
CA TRP A 165 1.58 -13.73 3.83
C TRP A 165 1.69 -15.21 4.11
N GLY A 166 2.92 -15.73 4.00
CA GLY A 166 3.31 -17.00 4.59
C GLY A 166 3.42 -16.89 6.13
N PRO A 167 4.15 -17.80 6.78
CA PRO A 167 4.25 -17.82 8.24
C PRO A 167 5.01 -16.63 8.83
N VAL A 168 5.80 -15.92 8.03
CA VAL A 168 6.60 -14.75 8.45
C VAL A 168 6.00 -13.48 7.86
N HIS A 169 5.92 -12.41 8.68
CA HIS A 169 5.44 -11.10 8.26
C HIS A 169 6.50 -10.02 8.58
N PRO A 170 6.60 -8.94 7.80
CA PRO A 170 7.58 -7.87 8.06
C PRO A 170 7.56 -7.34 9.49
N CYS A 171 6.38 -7.14 10.08
CA CYS A 171 6.25 -6.65 11.46
C CYS A 171 6.79 -7.60 12.54
N ASP A 172 7.05 -8.87 12.23
CA ASP A 172 7.58 -9.83 13.21
C ASP A 172 9.02 -9.49 13.61
N SER A 173 9.75 -8.77 12.77
CA SER A 173 11.15 -8.35 12.99
C SER A 173 11.37 -6.84 12.98
N LEU A 174 10.36 -6.04 12.59
CA LEU A 174 10.50 -4.59 12.60
C LEU A 174 10.48 -4.06 14.04
N PRO A 175 11.44 -3.20 14.41
CA PRO A 175 11.42 -2.54 15.71
C PRO A 175 10.21 -1.60 15.82
N ALA A 176 9.76 -1.35 17.04
CA ALA A 176 8.79 -0.30 17.29
C ALA A 176 9.36 1.06 16.87
N SER A 177 8.61 1.82 16.11
CA SER A 177 9.05 3.10 15.55
C SER A 177 8.61 4.32 16.38
N GLY A 178 7.63 4.14 17.27
CA GLY A 178 6.92 5.24 17.91
C GLY A 178 5.84 5.88 17.03
N VAL A 179 5.66 5.39 15.80
CA VAL A 179 4.55 5.79 14.92
C VAL A 179 3.44 4.75 15.03
N GLN A 180 2.18 5.20 15.10
CA GLN A 180 1.03 4.31 15.19
C GLN A 180 -0.08 4.76 14.24
N LEU A 181 -0.66 3.82 13.50
CA LEU A 181 -1.84 4.05 12.66
C LEU A 181 -3.11 3.94 13.53
N HIS A 182 -3.91 4.98 13.56
CA HIS A 182 -5.17 5.01 14.33
C HIS A 182 -6.39 4.72 13.48
N SER A 183 -6.45 5.29 12.27
CA SER A 183 -7.56 5.08 11.35
C SER A 183 -7.12 5.27 9.90
N LEU A 184 -7.88 4.65 9.00
CA LEU A 184 -7.78 4.80 7.56
C LEU A 184 -9.17 5.10 6.99
N ALA A 185 -9.35 6.28 6.41
CA ALA A 185 -10.56 6.69 5.73
C ALA A 185 -10.36 6.71 4.22
N LEU A 186 -11.34 6.19 3.49
CA LEU A 186 -11.38 6.05 2.04
C LEU A 186 -12.54 6.90 1.51
N GLN A 187 -12.24 8.04 0.93
CA GLN A 187 -13.22 8.94 0.34
C GLN A 187 -13.31 8.67 -1.16
N HIS A 188 -14.53 8.46 -1.69
CA HIS A 188 -14.68 8.17 -3.11
C HIS A 188 -16.09 8.54 -3.63
N PRO A 189 -16.23 9.00 -4.90
CA PRO A 189 -17.54 9.25 -5.50
C PRO A 189 -18.40 7.98 -5.59
N GLN A 190 -17.79 6.82 -5.79
CA GLN A 190 -18.44 5.51 -5.82
C GLN A 190 -18.34 4.80 -4.44
N ALA A 191 -18.61 5.52 -3.35
CA ALA A 191 -18.44 5.00 -1.99
C ALA A 191 -19.27 3.71 -1.74
N ALA A 192 -20.46 3.58 -2.32
CA ALA A 192 -21.26 2.37 -2.18
C ALA A 192 -20.57 1.13 -2.78
N THR A 193 -19.98 1.26 -3.97
CA THR A 193 -19.22 0.18 -4.62
C THR A 193 -17.97 -0.14 -3.82
N LEU A 194 -17.25 0.88 -3.35
CA LEU A 194 -16.06 0.70 -2.50
C LEU A 194 -16.40 0.00 -1.19
N GLN A 195 -17.52 0.39 -0.55
CA GLN A 195 -18.00 -0.25 0.68
C GLN A 195 -18.34 -1.73 0.46
N ALA A 196 -19.04 -2.05 -0.64
CA ALA A 196 -19.36 -3.44 -0.99
C ALA A 196 -18.09 -4.25 -1.25
N ALA A 197 -17.09 -3.68 -1.95
CA ALA A 197 -15.81 -4.32 -2.17
C ALA A 197 -15.04 -4.55 -0.85
N CYS A 198 -14.99 -3.57 0.05
CA CYS A 198 -14.37 -3.72 1.38
C CYS A 198 -15.08 -4.81 2.22
N GLN A 199 -16.39 -4.94 2.11
CA GLN A 199 -17.16 -6.03 2.75
C GLN A 199 -16.78 -7.39 2.15
N ALA A 200 -16.73 -7.51 0.83
CA ALA A 200 -16.39 -8.75 0.12
C ALA A 200 -15.00 -9.29 0.48
N ILE A 201 -14.02 -8.40 0.64
CA ILE A 201 -12.67 -8.80 1.08
C ILE A 201 -12.51 -8.87 2.61
N GLY A 202 -13.52 -8.48 3.38
CA GLY A 202 -13.56 -8.61 4.83
C GLY A 202 -12.87 -7.51 5.62
N VAL A 203 -12.51 -6.37 5.00
CA VAL A 203 -11.80 -5.24 5.66
C VAL A 203 -12.72 -4.09 6.08
N ALA A 204 -14.04 -4.21 5.91
CA ALA A 204 -14.98 -3.14 6.19
C ALA A 204 -14.94 -2.61 7.63
N ASN A 205 -14.50 -3.42 8.59
CA ASN A 205 -14.32 -3.01 9.99
C ASN A 205 -12.94 -2.39 10.28
N CYS A 206 -12.02 -2.39 9.28
CA CYS A 206 -10.66 -1.88 9.43
C CYS A 206 -10.50 -0.49 8.82
N VAL A 207 -11.48 -0.03 8.03
CA VAL A 207 -11.43 1.23 7.28
C VAL A 207 -12.79 1.93 7.33
N GLU A 208 -12.79 3.24 7.19
CA GLU A 208 -13.99 4.05 7.03
C GLU A 208 -14.17 4.41 5.56
N VAL A 209 -15.33 4.12 4.95
CA VAL A 209 -15.66 4.52 3.58
C VAL A 209 -16.63 5.67 3.60
N VAL A 210 -16.26 6.78 2.96
CA VAL A 210 -17.01 8.04 2.98
C VAL A 210 -17.33 8.49 1.55
N ALA A 211 -18.58 8.87 1.29
CA ALA A 211 -18.95 9.49 0.02
C ALA A 211 -18.30 10.88 -0.11
N SER A 212 -17.69 11.16 -1.26
CA SER A 212 -17.00 12.42 -1.52
C SER A 212 -17.00 12.70 -3.03
N GLY A 213 -16.93 13.97 -3.42
CA GLY A 213 -16.82 14.37 -4.83
C GLY A 213 -15.48 14.03 -5.47
N ALA A 214 -14.46 13.68 -4.68
CA ALA A 214 -13.13 13.34 -5.16
C ALA A 214 -12.54 12.17 -4.35
N PRO A 215 -11.74 11.28 -5.00
CA PRO A 215 -11.10 10.18 -4.32
C PRO A 215 -10.00 10.68 -3.37
N ARG A 216 -9.92 10.10 -2.18
CA ARG A 216 -8.85 10.39 -1.21
C ARG A 216 -8.69 9.27 -0.21
N LEU A 217 -7.46 8.91 0.04
CA LEU A 217 -7.05 8.08 1.18
C LEU A 217 -6.53 9.00 2.28
N THR A 218 -6.98 8.81 3.52
CA THR A 218 -6.56 9.61 4.66
C THR A 218 -6.27 8.70 5.84
N ALA A 219 -5.02 8.70 6.31
CA ALA A 219 -4.57 7.96 7.48
C ALA A 219 -4.27 8.92 8.64
N GLN A 220 -4.80 8.61 9.83
CA GLN A 220 -4.47 9.32 11.05
C GLN A 220 -3.37 8.57 11.78
N LEU A 221 -2.28 9.25 12.06
CA LEU A 221 -1.10 8.71 12.72
C LEU A 221 -0.76 9.50 13.99
N SER A 222 -0.26 8.82 15.01
CA SER A 222 0.60 9.46 16.01
C SER A 222 2.06 9.21 15.65
N THR A 223 2.89 10.21 15.86
CA THR A 223 4.33 10.15 15.57
C THR A 223 5.12 10.76 16.74
N PRO A 224 6.43 10.52 16.84
CA PRO A 224 7.31 11.23 17.78
C PRO A 224 7.26 12.77 17.66
N ARG A 225 6.78 13.29 16.51
CA ARG A 225 6.59 14.74 16.27
C ARG A 225 5.17 15.22 16.55
N GLY A 226 4.29 14.35 17.03
CA GLY A 226 2.88 14.64 17.28
C GLY A 226 1.92 13.98 16.29
N PRO A 227 0.63 14.31 16.35
CA PRO A 227 -0.38 13.77 15.43
C PRO A 227 -0.12 14.22 14.00
N LEU A 228 -0.34 13.32 13.04
CA LEU A 228 -0.15 13.56 11.62
C LEU A 228 -1.33 13.00 10.83
N THR A 229 -1.85 13.79 9.90
CA THR A 229 -2.76 13.32 8.86
C THR A 229 -1.97 13.10 7.57
N LEU A 230 -1.86 11.85 7.14
CA LEU A 230 -1.24 11.48 5.89
C LEU A 230 -2.36 11.25 4.86
N SER A 231 -2.36 12.04 3.78
CA SER A 231 -3.40 11.94 2.73
C SER A 231 -2.79 11.68 1.37
N SER A 232 -3.51 10.92 0.52
CA SER A 232 -3.22 10.91 -0.90
C SER A 232 -3.61 12.25 -1.51
N SER A 233 -2.80 12.75 -2.46
CA SER A 233 -3.15 13.95 -3.23
C SER A 233 -4.34 13.64 -4.13
N CYS A 234 -5.37 14.50 -4.13
CA CYS A 234 -6.41 14.48 -5.15
C CYS A 234 -5.84 15.04 -6.45
N PHE A 235 -5.69 14.19 -7.46
CA PHE A 235 -5.41 14.65 -8.82
C PHE A 235 -6.74 14.88 -9.52
N THR A 236 -7.25 16.11 -9.50
CA THR A 236 -8.26 16.54 -10.43
C THR A 236 -7.56 16.79 -11.78
N GLU A 237 -7.42 15.76 -12.61
CA GLU A 237 -7.32 16.02 -14.05
C GLU A 237 -8.65 16.62 -14.49
N THR A 238 -8.65 17.89 -14.84
CA THR A 238 -9.64 18.44 -15.76
C THR A 238 -9.41 17.76 -17.13
N ARG A 239 -9.98 16.57 -17.32
CA ARG A 239 -10.11 16.00 -18.66
C ARG A 239 -11.05 16.97 -19.41
N THR A 240 -10.47 17.91 -20.14
CA THR A 240 -11.17 18.55 -21.25
C THR A 240 -11.51 17.44 -22.25
N ALA A 241 -12.79 17.08 -22.29
CA ALA A 241 -13.31 16.22 -23.34
C ALA A 241 -13.04 16.85 -24.70
N PRO A 242 -12.74 16.04 -25.73
CA PRO A 242 -12.56 16.52 -27.10
C PRO A 242 -13.86 17.10 -27.69
#